data_78960239c8c9697ba10ceda192523a10
#
_entry.id   78960239c8c9697ba10ceda192523a10
#
_cell.length_a   1.000
_cell.length_b   1.000
_cell.length_c   1.000
_cell.angle_alpha   90.00
_cell.angle_beta   90.00
_cell.angle_gamma   90.00
#
_symmetry.space_group_name_H-M   'P 1'
#
loop_
_entity.id
_entity.type
_entity.pdbx_description
1 polymer ?
#
loop_
_entity_poly.entity_id
_entity_poly.type
_entity_poly.pdbx_seq_one_letter_code
_entity_poly.pdbx_strand_id
1 'polypeptide(L)'
;MPVQRSSRRSSASKNGTTKRSKASPKSRAKSPTRTSSHSSTTFPTKMKRILTFLLKTCLGLIALFLVISLLAVFAYKWVPVYYTPLMVIRQVQGVEARGGGWQHRWVPLDSISPYLPVAAIAAEDQNFLKHNGFDYRAILDAYEEAQEGGRVRGASTISQQTAKNVFLWPHSSWVRKGFEAYFTVLIEWMWSKQRIMEVYLNSIEMGPGVYGAEAVAQEYFGCSARGLSRSQCALIVATLPNPLEYSSKHPSRYMRKRQRWIEVQMRAIPFLPKEEKTSQKP
;
A
#
# COMPACT_ATOMS: atom_id res chain seq x y z
N MET A 1 5.23 -30.95 -45.99
CA MET A 1 6.32 -31.10 -46.99
C MET A 1 7.47 -30.22 -46.62
N PRO A 2 8.58 -30.73 -46.82
CA PRO A 2 9.74 -30.64 -45.95
C PRO A 2 10.95 -29.92 -46.58
N VAL A 3 12.06 -30.06 -45.94
CA VAL A 3 13.45 -30.21 -46.45
C VAL A 3 14.38 -29.13 -45.96
N GLN A 4 15.21 -29.49 -45.05
CA GLN A 4 16.54 -30.15 -45.01
C GLN A 4 17.70 -29.17 -45.12
N ARG A 5 18.59 -29.24 -44.11
CA ARG A 5 19.93 -29.87 -44.09
C ARG A 5 20.98 -29.09 -44.90
N SER A 6 22.15 -28.83 -44.41
CA SER A 6 23.29 -29.73 -44.11
C SER A 6 24.50 -28.83 -43.74
N SER A 7 25.26 -29.05 -42.72
CA SER A 7 26.32 -30.00 -42.48
C SER A 7 27.65 -29.73 -43.22
N ARG A 8 28.68 -29.84 -42.43
CA ARG A 8 30.04 -30.41 -42.64
C ARG A 8 31.16 -29.43 -42.39
N ARG A 9 31.99 -29.73 -41.40
CA ARG A 9 33.21 -30.61 -41.38
C ARG A 9 34.33 -29.96 -42.16
N SER A 10 35.58 -29.97 -41.81
CA SER A 10 36.48 -30.85 -41.04
C SER A 10 37.87 -30.23 -41.11
N SER A 11 38.59 -30.37 -40.12
CA SER A 11 39.75 -31.27 -39.91
C SER A 11 41.13 -30.74 -40.26
N ALA A 12 41.94 -30.83 -39.29
CA ALA A 12 43.18 -31.62 -39.20
C ALA A 12 44.44 -30.95 -39.75
N SER A 13 45.44 -30.85 -38.97
CA SER A 13 46.45 -31.80 -38.58
C SER A 13 47.89 -31.42 -39.03
N LYS A 14 48.72 -31.59 -38.09
CA LYS A 14 50.11 -32.19 -38.19
C LYS A 14 51.34 -31.27 -38.13
N ASN A 15 52.02 -31.44 -37.02
CA ASN A 15 53.33 -32.07 -36.88
C ASN A 15 54.55 -31.31 -37.36
N GLY A 16 55.51 -31.26 -36.44
CA GLY A 16 56.93 -31.58 -36.83
C GLY A 16 57.93 -30.84 -35.99
N THR A 17 58.42 -31.53 -35.00
CA THR A 17 59.74 -32.02 -34.68
C THR A 17 60.87 -31.03 -34.41
N THR A 18 61.34 -31.14 -33.15
CA THR A 18 62.76 -31.30 -32.68
C THR A 18 63.87 -30.49 -33.30
N LYS A 19 64.58 -29.73 -32.45
CA LYS A 19 66.03 -30.00 -32.26
C LYS A 19 66.58 -29.33 -30.99
N ARG A 20 67.39 -30.12 -30.35
CA ARG A 20 68.12 -30.05 -29.09
C ARG A 20 69.48 -29.37 -29.31
N SER A 21 69.94 -28.44 -28.41
CA SER A 21 71.38 -28.34 -28.02
C SER A 21 71.50 -27.44 -26.79
N LYS A 22 71.94 -28.00 -25.75
CA LYS A 22 73.12 -27.92 -24.89
C LYS A 22 73.52 -26.58 -24.28
N ALA A 23 73.39 -26.58 -22.93
CA ALA A 23 74.43 -26.35 -21.90
C ALA A 23 74.85 -24.90 -21.58
N SER A 24 74.38 -24.44 -20.42
CA SER A 24 75.01 -23.99 -19.15
C SER A 24 76.05 -22.83 -19.18
N PRO A 25 76.37 -22.17 -18.03
CA PRO A 25 75.63 -22.02 -16.73
C PRO A 25 75.70 -20.59 -16.13
N LYS A 26 74.89 -20.42 -15.02
CA LYS A 26 75.12 -19.53 -13.86
C LYS A 26 75.19 -18.03 -14.07
N SER A 27 74.13 -17.38 -13.65
CA SER A 27 74.26 -16.26 -12.69
C SER A 27 72.99 -16.16 -11.82
N ARG A 28 73.23 -16.17 -10.52
CA ARG A 28 72.29 -16.10 -9.43
C ARG A 28 71.76 -14.67 -9.31
N ALA A 29 70.62 -14.35 -9.91
CA ALA A 29 69.93 -13.09 -9.71
C ALA A 29 68.92 -13.27 -8.59
N LYS A 30 69.06 -12.46 -7.54
CA LYS A 30 68.20 -12.33 -6.40
C LYS A 30 66.79 -11.95 -6.87
N SER A 31 65.79 -12.75 -6.55
CA SER A 31 64.38 -12.43 -6.70
C SER A 31 64.03 -11.19 -5.83
N PRO A 32 63.38 -10.16 -6.39
CA PRO A 32 62.83 -9.11 -5.57
C PRO A 32 61.60 -9.66 -4.85
N THR A 33 61.70 -9.65 -3.54
CA THR A 33 60.56 -9.84 -2.64
C THR A 33 59.46 -8.86 -3.01
N ARG A 34 58.39 -9.37 -3.61
CA ARG A 34 57.19 -8.60 -3.93
C ARG A 34 56.45 -8.33 -2.62
N THR A 35 56.82 -7.22 -1.95
CA THR A 35 56.03 -6.66 -0.87
C THR A 35 54.69 -6.24 -1.45
N SER A 36 53.65 -7.04 -1.18
CA SER A 36 52.28 -6.68 -1.39
C SER A 36 51.95 -5.52 -0.45
N SER A 37 52.09 -4.30 -0.94
CA SER A 37 51.54 -3.15 -0.27
C SER A 37 50.02 -3.27 -0.32
N HIS A 38 49.39 -3.78 0.75
CA HIS A 38 48.00 -3.53 1.04
C HIS A 38 47.86 -2.00 1.18
N SER A 39 47.48 -1.34 0.11
CA SER A 39 46.99 0.04 0.19
C SER A 39 45.64 0.01 0.94
N SER A 40 45.73 0.06 2.25
CA SER A 40 44.57 0.46 3.04
C SER A 40 44.22 1.90 2.64
N THR A 41 43.17 2.07 1.86
CA THR A 41 42.58 3.38 1.53
C THR A 41 42.07 3.98 2.83
N THR A 42 42.95 4.66 3.55
CA THR A 42 42.63 5.46 4.72
C THR A 42 41.92 6.72 4.24
N PHE A 43 40.60 6.73 4.31
CA PHE A 43 39.81 7.94 4.06
C PHE A 43 40.34 9.08 4.97
N PRO A 44 40.54 10.29 4.40
CA PRO A 44 41.04 11.44 5.15
C PRO A 44 40.14 11.71 6.38
N THR A 45 40.72 12.05 7.51
CA THR A 45 40.06 12.22 8.81
C THR A 45 38.84 13.18 8.74
N LYS A 46 38.92 14.20 7.88
CA LYS A 46 37.80 15.13 7.61
C LYS A 46 36.62 14.41 6.95
N MET A 47 36.88 13.53 5.99
CA MET A 47 35.82 12.74 5.31
C MET A 47 35.11 11.81 6.27
N LYS A 48 35.83 11.14 7.19
CA LYS A 48 35.23 10.29 8.23
C LYS A 48 34.32 11.09 9.16
N ARG A 49 34.72 12.30 9.57
CA ARG A 49 33.91 13.20 10.42
C ARG A 49 32.61 13.63 9.71
N ILE A 50 32.70 14.03 8.44
CA ILE A 50 31.52 14.40 7.64
C ILE A 50 30.57 13.20 7.50
N LEU A 51 31.09 12.03 7.14
CA LEU A 51 30.28 10.81 6.99
C LEU A 51 29.61 10.42 8.32
N THR A 52 30.34 10.50 9.44
CA THR A 52 29.78 10.22 10.78
C THR A 52 28.69 11.25 11.16
N PHE A 53 28.89 12.51 10.82
CA PHE A 53 27.90 13.56 11.05
C PHE A 53 26.63 13.28 10.23
N LEU A 54 26.76 13.01 8.91
CA LEU A 54 25.63 12.69 8.04
C LEU A 54 24.88 11.45 8.53
N LEU A 55 25.61 10.40 8.93
CA LEU A 55 25.01 9.18 9.48
C LEU A 55 24.21 9.46 10.75
N LYS A 56 24.78 10.22 11.71
CA LYS A 56 24.10 10.60 12.94
C LYS A 56 22.84 11.44 12.67
N THR A 57 22.92 12.37 11.74
CA THR A 57 21.77 13.20 11.34
C THR A 57 20.69 12.33 10.68
N CYS A 58 21.05 11.43 9.78
CA CYS A 58 20.12 10.49 9.15
C CYS A 58 19.43 9.59 10.18
N LEU A 59 20.19 9.00 11.10
CA LEU A 59 19.64 8.19 12.19
C LEU A 59 18.72 9.00 13.11
N GLY A 60 19.09 10.26 13.41
CA GLY A 60 18.25 11.18 14.19
C GLY A 60 16.91 11.48 13.49
N LEU A 61 16.93 11.72 12.17
CA LEU A 61 15.72 11.97 11.39
C LEU A 61 14.83 10.70 11.32
N ILE A 62 15.41 9.53 11.15
CA ILE A 62 14.67 8.25 11.18
C ILE A 62 14.03 8.05 12.56
N ALA A 63 14.78 8.23 13.64
CA ALA A 63 14.25 8.10 15.00
C ALA A 63 13.11 9.10 15.25
N LEU A 64 13.27 10.35 14.84
CA LEU A 64 12.23 11.37 14.94
C LEU A 64 10.97 10.98 14.16
N PHE A 65 11.13 10.50 12.93
CA PHE A 65 10.01 10.00 12.11
C PHE A 65 9.28 8.85 12.82
N LEU A 66 10.01 7.87 13.36
CA LEU A 66 9.40 6.74 14.08
C LEU A 66 8.62 7.21 15.31
N VAL A 67 9.18 8.13 16.09
CA VAL A 67 8.50 8.68 17.27
C VAL A 67 7.22 9.43 16.86
N ILE A 68 7.31 10.32 15.89
CA ILE A 68 6.14 11.11 15.43
C ILE A 68 5.07 10.18 14.85
N SER A 69 5.43 9.20 14.04
CA SER A 69 4.46 8.27 13.47
C SER A 69 3.76 7.40 14.52
N LEU A 70 4.52 6.90 15.52
CA LEU A 70 3.94 6.16 16.65
C LEU A 70 2.97 7.01 17.47
N LEU A 71 3.37 8.25 17.78
CA LEU A 71 2.50 9.18 18.52
C LEU A 71 1.24 9.54 17.72
N ALA A 72 1.36 9.74 16.41
CA ALA A 72 0.20 10.02 15.54
C ALA A 72 -0.77 8.84 15.48
N VAL A 73 -0.27 7.61 15.29
CA VAL A 73 -1.11 6.40 15.28
C VAL A 73 -1.76 6.20 16.66
N PHE A 74 -1.00 6.39 17.74
CA PHE A 74 -1.52 6.29 19.10
C PHE A 74 -2.62 7.33 19.38
N ALA A 75 -2.42 8.59 19.00
CA ALA A 75 -3.41 9.65 19.17
C ALA A 75 -4.70 9.36 18.39
N TYR A 76 -4.55 8.94 17.12
CA TYR A 76 -5.71 8.62 16.27
C TYR A 76 -6.44 7.33 16.67
N LYS A 77 -5.98 6.60 17.66
CA LYS A 77 -6.75 5.51 18.29
C LYS A 77 -8.05 6.01 18.90
N TRP A 78 -8.07 7.25 19.43
CA TRP A 78 -9.22 7.83 20.13
C TRP A 78 -9.71 9.16 19.51
N VAL A 79 -8.79 9.92 18.92
CA VAL A 79 -9.09 11.24 18.34
C VAL A 79 -9.64 11.08 16.93
N PRO A 80 -10.73 11.79 16.57
CA PRO A 80 -11.24 11.85 15.20
C PRO A 80 -10.19 12.38 14.22
N VAL A 81 -10.15 11.81 13.02
CA VAL A 81 -9.26 12.25 11.93
C VAL A 81 -10.01 13.27 11.09
N TYR A 82 -9.88 14.56 11.41
CA TYR A 82 -10.58 15.63 10.68
C TYR A 82 -9.92 16.03 9.37
N TYR A 83 -8.60 15.85 9.28
CA TYR A 83 -7.82 16.22 8.11
C TYR A 83 -6.89 15.08 7.70
N THR A 84 -6.83 14.82 6.40
CA THR A 84 -5.89 13.84 5.84
C THR A 84 -5.03 14.51 4.77
N PRO A 85 -3.81 14.01 4.52
CA PRO A 85 -2.98 14.49 3.41
C PRO A 85 -3.71 14.44 2.07
N LEU A 86 -4.55 13.42 1.86
CA LEU A 86 -5.37 13.29 0.66
C LEU A 86 -6.32 14.48 0.47
N MET A 87 -7.06 14.87 1.51
CA MET A 87 -8.00 16.01 1.47
C MET A 87 -7.27 17.28 1.07
N VAL A 88 -6.14 17.59 1.71
CA VAL A 88 -5.33 18.79 1.43
C VAL A 88 -4.79 18.77 -0.01
N ILE A 89 -4.22 17.65 -0.45
CA ILE A 89 -3.67 17.51 -1.80
C ILE A 89 -4.77 17.66 -2.85
N ARG A 90 -5.95 17.07 -2.65
CA ARG A 90 -7.10 17.19 -3.56
C ARG A 90 -7.59 18.61 -3.67
N GLN A 91 -7.66 19.34 -2.54
CA GLN A 91 -8.01 20.76 -2.54
C GLN A 91 -7.02 21.61 -3.37
N VAL A 92 -5.72 21.38 -3.20
CA VAL A 92 -4.68 22.05 -4.01
C VAL A 92 -4.78 21.69 -5.50
N GLN A 93 -5.23 20.47 -5.81
CA GLN A 93 -5.50 20.02 -7.18
C GLN A 93 -6.79 20.58 -7.79
N GLY A 94 -7.56 21.38 -7.03
CA GLY A 94 -8.84 21.93 -7.49
C GLY A 94 -9.98 20.90 -7.53
N VAL A 95 -9.84 19.77 -6.81
CA VAL A 95 -10.94 18.79 -6.64
C VAL A 95 -11.83 19.25 -5.52
N GLU A 96 -13.03 19.73 -5.87
CA GLU A 96 -13.96 20.32 -4.93
C GLU A 96 -15.32 19.63 -4.96
N ALA A 97 -15.98 19.61 -3.80
CA ALA A 97 -17.38 19.23 -3.70
C ALA A 97 -18.29 20.31 -4.33
N ARG A 98 -19.54 19.96 -4.60
CA ARG A 98 -20.54 20.94 -5.02
C ARG A 98 -20.72 21.98 -3.90
N GLY A 99 -20.45 23.23 -4.18
CA GLY A 99 -20.49 24.31 -3.18
C GLY A 99 -19.12 24.80 -2.72
N GLY A 100 -18.04 24.26 -3.30
CA GLY A 100 -16.66 24.66 -3.04
C GLY A 100 -16.02 23.91 -1.89
N GLY A 101 -14.68 23.79 -1.93
CA GLY A 101 -13.88 23.13 -0.91
C GLY A 101 -14.16 21.61 -0.82
N TRP A 102 -13.86 21.03 0.33
CA TRP A 102 -14.24 19.65 0.62
C TRP A 102 -15.39 19.57 1.61
N GLN A 103 -16.16 18.47 1.53
CA GLN A 103 -17.20 18.12 2.50
C GLN A 103 -16.71 16.94 3.33
N HIS A 104 -16.61 17.14 4.64
CA HIS A 104 -16.24 16.13 5.61
C HIS A 104 -16.93 16.37 6.93
N ARG A 105 -17.53 15.34 7.50
CA ARG A 105 -18.11 15.36 8.84
C ARG A 105 -17.83 14.03 9.51
N TRP A 106 -17.06 14.05 10.59
CA TRP A 106 -16.80 12.86 11.40
C TRP A 106 -18.04 12.45 12.18
N VAL A 107 -18.37 11.17 12.13
CA VAL A 107 -19.39 10.55 12.98
C VAL A 107 -18.86 9.24 13.55
N PRO A 108 -19.21 8.89 14.83
CA PRO A 108 -18.81 7.60 15.39
C PRO A 108 -19.44 6.44 14.60
N LEU A 109 -18.82 5.27 14.66
CA LEU A 109 -19.25 4.08 13.92
C LEU A 109 -20.70 3.71 14.19
N ASP A 110 -21.17 3.88 15.43
CA ASP A 110 -22.57 3.65 15.83
C ASP A 110 -23.56 4.61 15.17
N SER A 111 -23.10 5.73 14.67
CA SER A 111 -23.91 6.73 13.93
C SER A 111 -23.87 6.51 12.42
N ILE A 112 -23.26 5.44 11.96
CA ILE A 112 -23.25 4.99 10.56
C ILE A 112 -24.20 3.81 10.41
N SER A 113 -24.87 3.70 9.26
CA SER A 113 -25.70 2.54 8.94
C SER A 113 -24.87 1.25 9.05
N PRO A 114 -25.37 0.22 9.77
CA PRO A 114 -24.63 -1.03 9.92
C PRO A 114 -24.39 -1.77 8.58
N TYR A 115 -25.12 -1.38 7.54
CA TYR A 115 -24.93 -1.91 6.20
C TYR A 115 -23.69 -1.34 5.48
N LEU A 116 -23.17 -0.16 5.87
CA LEU A 116 -22.03 0.44 5.17
C LEU A 116 -20.71 -0.30 5.45
N PRO A 117 -20.37 -0.65 6.71
CA PRO A 117 -19.24 -1.55 6.98
C PRO A 117 -19.36 -2.91 6.25
N VAL A 118 -20.57 -3.50 6.27
CA VAL A 118 -20.84 -4.78 5.59
C VAL A 118 -20.61 -4.66 4.09
N ALA A 119 -21.06 -3.57 3.46
CA ALA A 119 -20.83 -3.32 2.04
C ALA A 119 -19.35 -3.12 1.72
N ALA A 120 -18.62 -2.38 2.57
CA ALA A 120 -17.19 -2.16 2.42
C ALA A 120 -16.41 -3.48 2.50
N ILE A 121 -16.69 -4.31 3.53
CA ILE A 121 -16.08 -5.64 3.68
C ILE A 121 -16.41 -6.52 2.47
N ALA A 122 -17.67 -6.55 2.04
CA ALA A 122 -18.12 -7.38 0.92
C ALA A 122 -17.44 -7.05 -0.41
N ALA A 123 -17.09 -5.77 -0.62
CA ALA A 123 -16.56 -5.29 -1.89
C ALA A 123 -15.05 -5.16 -1.94
N GLU A 124 -14.43 -4.80 -0.84
CA GLU A 124 -13.02 -4.41 -0.78
C GLU A 124 -12.15 -5.44 -0.04
N ASP A 125 -12.69 -6.14 0.98
CA ASP A 125 -11.87 -6.98 1.86
C ASP A 125 -12.73 -8.00 2.62
N GLN A 126 -13.11 -9.08 1.96
CA GLN A 126 -14.03 -10.09 2.55
C GLN A 126 -13.46 -10.82 3.78
N ASN A 127 -12.15 -10.80 3.94
CA ASN A 127 -11.45 -11.40 5.07
C ASN A 127 -11.02 -10.37 6.14
N PHE A 128 -11.52 -9.13 6.11
CA PHE A 128 -11.13 -8.05 7.01
C PHE A 128 -11.05 -8.45 8.49
N LEU A 129 -12.01 -9.25 8.96
CA LEU A 129 -12.06 -9.71 10.36
C LEU A 129 -11.13 -10.89 10.66
N LYS A 130 -10.49 -11.48 9.65
CA LYS A 130 -9.70 -12.71 9.79
C LYS A 130 -8.19 -12.50 9.66
N HIS A 131 -7.75 -11.40 9.06
CA HIS A 131 -6.33 -11.09 8.88
C HIS A 131 -5.89 -9.89 9.72
N ASN A 132 -4.58 -9.73 9.88
CA ASN A 132 -3.94 -8.62 10.60
C ASN A 132 -3.26 -7.66 9.59
N GLY A 133 -4.08 -6.96 8.81
CA GLY A 133 -3.64 -5.92 7.89
C GLY A 133 -3.35 -6.38 6.46
N PHE A 134 -2.96 -7.64 6.26
CA PHE A 134 -2.62 -8.19 4.94
C PHE A 134 -3.37 -9.50 4.70
N ASP A 135 -4.12 -9.57 3.61
CA ASP A 135 -4.74 -10.80 3.15
C ASP A 135 -3.78 -11.53 2.19
N TYR A 136 -2.92 -12.38 2.75
CA TYR A 136 -1.93 -13.13 1.97
C TYR A 136 -2.55 -14.06 0.93
N ARG A 137 -3.76 -14.60 1.21
CA ARG A 137 -4.46 -15.45 0.25
C ARG A 137 -4.93 -14.64 -0.95
N ALA A 138 -5.59 -13.50 -0.70
CA ALA A 138 -6.01 -12.61 -1.78
C ALA A 138 -4.80 -12.08 -2.60
N ILE A 139 -3.63 -11.90 -1.99
CA ILE A 139 -2.40 -11.51 -2.69
C ILE A 139 -1.91 -12.64 -3.60
N LEU A 140 -1.91 -13.89 -3.11
CA LEU A 140 -1.50 -15.07 -3.90
C LEU A 140 -2.47 -15.31 -5.05
N ASP A 141 -3.78 -15.30 -4.78
CA ASP A 141 -4.82 -15.47 -5.80
C ASP A 141 -4.70 -14.40 -6.92
N ALA A 142 -4.46 -13.13 -6.53
CA ALA A 142 -4.26 -12.04 -7.49
C ALA A 142 -2.96 -12.21 -8.30
N TYR A 143 -1.92 -12.77 -7.73
CA TYR A 143 -0.66 -13.06 -8.41
C TYR A 143 -0.82 -14.21 -9.43
N GLU A 144 -1.52 -15.29 -9.05
CA GLU A 144 -1.83 -16.41 -9.93
C GLU A 144 -2.71 -15.98 -11.10
N GLU A 145 -3.82 -15.24 -10.83
CA GLU A 145 -4.67 -14.66 -11.89
C GLU A 145 -3.86 -13.77 -12.86
N ALA A 146 -2.88 -13.01 -12.36
CA ALA A 146 -2.03 -12.16 -13.20
C ALA A 146 -1.09 -12.98 -14.10
N GLN A 147 -0.58 -14.12 -13.63
CA GLN A 147 0.26 -15.02 -14.42
C GLN A 147 -0.52 -15.73 -15.54
N GLU A 148 -1.79 -16.04 -15.29
CA GLU A 148 -2.69 -16.65 -16.26
C GLU A 148 -3.22 -15.64 -17.31
N GLY A 149 -2.76 -14.39 -17.28
CA GLY A 149 -3.20 -13.32 -18.19
C GLY A 149 -4.58 -12.74 -17.85
N GLY A 150 -5.08 -13.04 -16.65
CA GLY A 150 -6.29 -12.49 -16.08
C GLY A 150 -6.14 -11.02 -15.68
N ARG A 151 -7.27 -10.37 -15.39
CA ARG A 151 -7.28 -8.98 -14.92
C ARG A 151 -6.80 -8.94 -13.47
N VAL A 152 -5.67 -8.27 -13.21
CA VAL A 152 -5.16 -8.09 -11.86
C VAL A 152 -6.22 -7.47 -10.96
N ARG A 153 -6.69 -8.24 -9.97
CA ARG A 153 -7.55 -7.72 -8.90
C ARG A 153 -6.72 -6.90 -7.92
N GLY A 154 -7.32 -5.85 -7.38
CA GLY A 154 -6.72 -5.13 -6.26
C GLY A 154 -6.76 -6.02 -4.99
N ALA A 155 -5.58 -6.38 -4.48
CA ALA A 155 -5.45 -7.15 -3.24
C ALA A 155 -5.18 -6.26 -2.00
N SER A 156 -5.50 -4.97 -2.07
CA SER A 156 -5.31 -4.04 -0.95
C SER A 156 -6.47 -4.16 0.04
N THR A 157 -6.14 -4.37 1.31
CA THR A 157 -7.11 -4.50 2.41
C THR A 157 -7.67 -3.16 2.87
N ILE A 158 -8.77 -3.17 3.62
CA ILE A 158 -9.34 -1.97 4.27
C ILE A 158 -8.30 -1.31 5.18
N SER A 159 -7.48 -2.07 5.90
CA SER A 159 -6.42 -1.55 6.76
C SER A 159 -5.34 -0.82 5.95
N GLN A 160 -4.91 -1.36 4.80
CA GLN A 160 -3.97 -0.71 3.90
C GLN A 160 -4.55 0.57 3.30
N GLN A 161 -5.83 0.56 2.91
CA GLN A 161 -6.53 1.75 2.41
C GLN A 161 -6.65 2.82 3.49
N THR A 162 -6.94 2.44 4.75
CA THR A 162 -6.98 3.35 5.90
C THR A 162 -5.61 3.99 6.14
N ALA A 163 -4.56 3.19 6.23
CA ALA A 163 -3.19 3.67 6.39
C ALA A 163 -2.79 4.66 5.29
N LYS A 164 -3.09 4.32 4.04
CA LYS A 164 -2.85 5.18 2.88
C LYS A 164 -3.59 6.52 3.00
N ASN A 165 -4.88 6.50 3.28
CA ASN A 165 -5.72 7.71 3.26
C ASN A 165 -5.40 8.67 4.41
N VAL A 166 -5.07 8.12 5.60
CA VAL A 166 -4.82 8.92 6.81
C VAL A 166 -3.41 9.49 6.87
N PHE A 167 -2.40 8.75 6.42
CA PHE A 167 -1.01 9.10 6.67
C PHE A 167 -0.20 9.44 5.41
N LEU A 168 -0.71 9.11 4.19
CA LEU A 168 0.09 9.15 2.98
C LEU A 168 -0.55 10.00 1.87
N TRP A 169 0.19 10.18 0.82
CA TRP A 169 -0.20 10.92 -0.38
C TRP A 169 -0.80 10.02 -1.47
N PRO A 170 -1.62 10.55 -2.40
CA PRO A 170 -2.36 9.72 -3.38
C PRO A 170 -1.48 9.13 -4.49
N HIS A 171 -0.33 9.75 -4.80
CA HIS A 171 0.51 9.30 -5.91
C HIS A 171 1.11 7.92 -5.66
N SER A 172 1.02 7.02 -6.67
CA SER A 172 1.54 5.65 -6.58
C SER A 172 3.07 5.64 -6.73
N SER A 173 3.77 5.02 -5.76
CA SER A 173 5.20 4.72 -5.81
C SER A 173 5.54 3.55 -4.90
N TRP A 174 6.65 2.85 -5.17
CA TRP A 174 7.13 1.77 -4.30
C TRP A 174 7.47 2.26 -2.89
N VAL A 175 8.03 3.46 -2.77
CA VAL A 175 8.33 4.10 -1.48
C VAL A 175 7.05 4.31 -0.68
N ARG A 176 6.01 4.90 -1.32
CA ARG A 176 4.71 5.06 -0.68
C ARG A 176 4.11 3.72 -0.25
N LYS A 177 4.26 2.66 -1.08
CA LYS A 177 3.75 1.33 -0.74
C LYS A 177 4.48 0.74 0.47
N GLY A 178 5.78 1.01 0.63
CA GLY A 178 6.53 0.67 1.84
C GLY A 178 6.00 1.36 3.09
N PHE A 179 5.74 2.67 3.01
CA PHE A 179 5.11 3.40 4.12
C PHE A 179 3.67 2.95 4.40
N GLU A 180 2.90 2.59 3.37
CA GLU A 180 1.57 2.01 3.54
C GLU A 180 1.64 0.72 4.35
N ALA A 181 2.57 -0.19 4.03
CA ALA A 181 2.77 -1.41 4.81
C ALA A 181 3.19 -1.11 6.26
N TYR A 182 4.10 -0.17 6.46
CA TYR A 182 4.53 0.27 7.79
C TYR A 182 3.35 0.77 8.63
N PHE A 183 2.56 1.72 8.13
CA PHE A 183 1.41 2.24 8.87
C PHE A 183 0.30 1.20 9.03
N THR A 184 0.14 0.27 8.08
CA THR A 184 -0.81 -0.85 8.21
C THR A 184 -0.47 -1.72 9.42
N VAL A 185 0.81 -2.07 9.61
CA VAL A 185 1.26 -2.83 10.78
C VAL A 185 0.97 -2.05 12.07
N LEU A 186 1.25 -0.75 12.10
CA LEU A 186 1.03 0.06 13.29
C LEU A 186 -0.44 0.18 13.67
N ILE A 187 -1.34 0.45 12.71
CA ILE A 187 -2.76 0.57 13.03
C ILE A 187 -3.36 -0.77 13.43
N GLU A 188 -2.97 -1.88 12.81
CA GLU A 188 -3.45 -3.22 13.21
C GLU A 188 -2.94 -3.64 14.59
N TRP A 189 -1.74 -3.21 14.96
CA TRP A 189 -1.20 -3.47 16.30
C TRP A 189 -1.87 -2.65 17.40
N MET A 190 -2.25 -1.39 17.10
CA MET A 190 -2.73 -0.44 18.11
C MET A 190 -4.25 -0.26 18.14
N TRP A 191 -4.95 -0.45 17.00
CA TRP A 191 -6.37 -0.17 16.87
C TRP A 191 -7.19 -1.46 16.80
N SER A 192 -8.44 -1.39 17.25
CA SER A 192 -9.41 -2.48 17.00
C SER A 192 -9.89 -2.45 15.54
N LYS A 193 -10.43 -3.57 15.06
CA LYS A 193 -11.07 -3.63 13.73
C LYS A 193 -12.20 -2.63 13.59
N GLN A 194 -12.95 -2.37 14.67
CA GLN A 194 -13.99 -1.36 14.73
C GLN A 194 -13.40 0.03 14.50
N ARG A 195 -12.28 0.35 15.19
CA ARG A 195 -11.62 1.65 15.01
C ARG A 195 -11.06 1.82 13.61
N ILE A 196 -10.43 0.80 13.04
CA ILE A 196 -9.96 0.84 11.66
C ILE A 196 -11.11 1.12 10.69
N MET A 197 -12.24 0.41 10.86
CA MET A 197 -13.43 0.62 10.03
C MET A 197 -14.05 2.01 10.23
N GLU A 198 -14.11 2.50 11.46
CA GLU A 198 -14.61 3.85 11.76
C GLU A 198 -13.77 4.91 11.06
N VAL A 199 -12.46 4.83 11.18
CA VAL A 199 -11.55 5.77 10.51
C VAL A 199 -11.65 5.64 9.00
N TYR A 200 -11.70 4.42 8.47
CA TYR A 200 -11.89 4.15 7.05
C TYR A 200 -13.13 4.85 6.49
N LEU A 201 -14.29 4.58 7.09
CA LEU A 201 -15.58 5.10 6.63
C LEU A 201 -15.73 6.62 6.81
N ASN A 202 -14.90 7.23 7.65
CA ASN A 202 -14.88 8.69 7.82
C ASN A 202 -13.85 9.39 6.95
N SER A 203 -12.78 8.70 6.49
CA SER A 203 -11.66 9.34 5.79
C SER A 203 -11.58 9.06 4.29
N ILE A 204 -12.28 8.03 3.80
CA ILE A 204 -12.21 7.66 2.39
C ILE A 204 -12.98 8.64 1.50
N GLU A 205 -12.42 8.95 0.33
CA GLU A 205 -13.09 9.74 -0.71
C GLU A 205 -14.23 8.91 -1.35
N MET A 206 -15.45 9.43 -1.31
CA MET A 206 -16.68 8.78 -1.79
C MET A 206 -17.32 9.54 -2.97
N GLY A 207 -16.67 10.61 -3.40
CA GLY A 207 -17.03 11.45 -4.52
C GLY A 207 -16.05 12.62 -4.62
N PRO A 208 -16.02 13.40 -5.71
CA PRO A 208 -15.11 14.54 -5.83
C PRO A 208 -15.26 15.51 -4.65
N GLY A 209 -14.19 15.63 -3.82
CA GLY A 209 -14.20 16.48 -2.63
C GLY A 209 -15.15 16.06 -1.51
N VAL A 210 -15.74 14.86 -1.55
CA VAL A 210 -16.68 14.34 -0.54
C VAL A 210 -16.02 13.17 0.20
N TYR A 211 -15.78 13.37 1.50
CA TYR A 211 -15.06 12.42 2.34
C TYR A 211 -15.95 11.91 3.49
N GLY A 212 -16.03 10.60 3.59
CA GLY A 212 -16.69 9.90 4.67
C GLY A 212 -18.20 9.74 4.52
N ALA A 213 -18.72 8.86 5.37
CA ALA A 213 -20.10 8.36 5.33
C ALA A 213 -21.16 9.46 5.51
N GLU A 214 -20.93 10.37 6.45
CA GLU A 214 -21.91 11.42 6.74
C GLU A 214 -21.98 12.45 5.62
N ALA A 215 -20.82 12.85 5.07
CA ALA A 215 -20.78 13.81 3.99
C ALA A 215 -21.46 13.27 2.72
N VAL A 216 -21.20 12.03 2.33
CA VAL A 216 -21.85 11.43 1.15
C VAL A 216 -23.34 11.20 1.36
N ALA A 217 -23.75 10.82 2.59
CA ALA A 217 -25.15 10.63 2.91
C ALA A 217 -25.96 11.94 2.80
N GLN A 218 -25.43 13.02 3.32
CA GLN A 218 -26.07 14.34 3.24
C GLN A 218 -26.07 14.90 1.82
N GLU A 219 -24.89 14.91 1.17
CA GLU A 219 -24.72 15.54 -0.14
C GLU A 219 -25.47 14.81 -1.28
N TYR A 220 -25.51 13.46 -1.23
CA TYR A 220 -26.03 12.67 -2.35
C TYR A 220 -27.39 12.03 -2.08
N PHE A 221 -27.76 11.84 -0.82
CA PHE A 221 -29.00 11.13 -0.46
C PHE A 221 -29.93 11.96 0.44
N GLY A 222 -29.48 13.12 0.95
CA GLY A 222 -30.32 13.99 1.79
C GLY A 222 -30.70 13.38 3.14
N CYS A 223 -29.88 12.47 3.67
CA CYS A 223 -30.11 11.79 4.93
C CYS A 223 -28.83 11.74 5.77
N SER A 224 -28.93 11.33 7.05
CA SER A 224 -27.76 11.04 7.86
C SER A 224 -27.12 9.71 7.45
N ALA A 225 -25.80 9.51 7.79
CA ALA A 225 -25.13 8.24 7.57
C ALA A 225 -25.85 7.04 8.21
N ARG A 226 -26.52 7.26 9.34
CA ARG A 226 -27.34 6.24 10.02
C ARG A 226 -28.57 5.83 9.21
N GLY A 227 -29.16 6.78 8.46
CA GLY A 227 -30.34 6.58 7.65
C GLY A 227 -30.11 5.90 6.31
N LEU A 228 -28.87 5.65 5.91
CA LEU A 228 -28.56 4.98 4.66
C LEU A 228 -29.13 3.56 4.62
N SER A 229 -29.90 3.26 3.57
CA SER A 229 -30.40 1.92 3.28
C SER A 229 -29.29 0.98 2.82
N ARG A 230 -29.53 -0.33 2.88
CA ARG A 230 -28.60 -1.36 2.36
C ARG A 230 -28.19 -1.10 0.91
N SER A 231 -29.16 -0.72 0.07
CA SER A 231 -28.93 -0.47 -1.35
C SER A 231 -28.09 0.79 -1.60
N GLN A 232 -28.33 1.85 -0.81
CA GLN A 232 -27.52 3.07 -0.85
C GLN A 232 -26.08 2.80 -0.39
N CYS A 233 -25.88 2.01 0.68
CA CYS A 233 -24.55 1.60 1.14
C CYS A 233 -23.78 0.84 0.06
N ALA A 234 -24.41 -0.13 -0.60
CA ALA A 234 -23.79 -0.86 -1.71
C ALA A 234 -23.44 0.06 -2.89
N LEU A 235 -24.28 1.05 -3.17
CA LEU A 235 -24.05 2.02 -4.25
C LEU A 235 -22.88 2.97 -3.91
N ILE A 236 -22.78 3.46 -2.67
CA ILE A 236 -21.66 4.28 -2.20
C ILE A 236 -20.35 3.50 -2.36
N VAL A 237 -20.32 2.26 -1.89
CA VAL A 237 -19.11 1.42 -1.99
C VAL A 237 -18.75 1.10 -3.44
N ALA A 238 -19.73 1.05 -4.34
CA ALA A 238 -19.45 0.88 -5.76
C ALA A 238 -18.64 2.04 -6.39
N THR A 239 -18.55 3.21 -5.72
CA THR A 239 -17.76 4.36 -6.19
C THR A 239 -16.27 4.23 -5.86
N LEU A 240 -15.91 3.50 -4.81
CA LEU A 240 -14.58 3.51 -4.20
C LEU A 240 -13.41 3.21 -5.15
N PRO A 241 -13.54 2.38 -6.20
CA PRO A 241 -12.46 2.16 -7.14
C PRO A 241 -12.04 3.41 -7.92
N ASN A 242 -12.96 4.34 -8.17
CA ASN A 242 -12.66 5.61 -8.84
C ASN A 242 -13.67 6.69 -8.42
N PRO A 243 -13.52 7.26 -7.21
CA PRO A 243 -14.50 8.19 -6.64
C PRO A 243 -14.58 9.54 -7.37
N LEU A 244 -13.58 9.86 -8.22
CA LEU A 244 -13.61 11.08 -9.02
C LEU A 244 -14.52 10.97 -10.26
N GLU A 245 -14.70 9.76 -10.77
CA GLU A 245 -15.51 9.51 -11.97
C GLU A 245 -16.87 8.87 -11.63
N TYR A 246 -16.88 8.00 -10.62
CA TYR A 246 -18.09 7.28 -10.22
C TYR A 246 -18.91 8.11 -9.23
N SER A 247 -20.18 8.26 -9.53
CA SER A 247 -21.11 9.03 -8.68
C SER A 247 -22.24 8.16 -8.17
N SER A 248 -22.36 8.04 -6.85
CA SER A 248 -23.53 7.38 -6.23
C SER A 248 -24.81 8.21 -6.35
N LYS A 249 -24.70 9.52 -6.62
CA LYS A 249 -25.85 10.39 -6.91
C LYS A 249 -26.42 10.15 -8.32
N HIS A 250 -25.54 9.95 -9.29
CA HIS A 250 -25.90 9.73 -10.71
C HIS A 250 -25.22 8.43 -11.22
N PRO A 251 -25.67 7.25 -10.74
CA PRO A 251 -24.97 6.01 -11.01
C PRO A 251 -25.15 5.55 -12.48
N SER A 252 -24.04 5.22 -13.12
CA SER A 252 -24.01 4.62 -14.44
C SER A 252 -24.56 3.18 -14.43
N ARG A 253 -24.82 2.63 -15.64
CA ARG A 253 -25.20 1.22 -15.80
C ARG A 253 -24.18 0.27 -15.18
N TYR A 254 -22.89 0.58 -15.30
CA TYR A 254 -21.80 -0.18 -14.68
C TYR A 254 -21.93 -0.17 -13.15
N MET A 255 -22.11 1.00 -12.55
CA MET A 255 -22.26 1.13 -11.10
C MET A 255 -23.48 0.38 -10.57
N ARG A 256 -24.62 0.42 -11.29
CA ARG A 256 -25.81 -0.36 -10.92
C ARG A 256 -25.57 -1.88 -10.97
N LYS A 257 -24.75 -2.35 -11.94
CA LYS A 257 -24.33 -3.77 -11.99
C LYS A 257 -23.44 -4.12 -10.82
N ARG A 258 -22.46 -3.25 -10.48
CA ARG A 258 -21.55 -3.45 -9.35
C ARG A 258 -22.32 -3.40 -8.01
N GLN A 259 -23.25 -2.46 -7.85
CA GLN A 259 -24.13 -2.37 -6.67
C GLN A 259 -24.86 -3.68 -6.42
N ARG A 260 -25.53 -4.25 -7.43
CA ARG A 260 -26.24 -5.53 -7.29
C ARG A 260 -25.30 -6.67 -6.90
N TRP A 261 -24.12 -6.69 -7.46
CA TRP A 261 -23.11 -7.68 -7.08
C TRP A 261 -22.72 -7.51 -5.61
N ILE A 262 -22.46 -6.28 -5.13
CA ILE A 262 -22.14 -5.99 -3.73
C ILE A 262 -23.30 -6.43 -2.82
N GLU A 263 -24.55 -6.10 -3.17
CA GLU A 263 -25.73 -6.51 -2.40
C GLU A 263 -25.84 -8.02 -2.21
N VAL A 264 -25.44 -8.79 -3.22
CA VAL A 264 -25.39 -10.26 -3.11
C VAL A 264 -24.29 -10.67 -2.15
N GLN A 265 -23.06 -10.13 -2.29
CA GLN A 265 -21.94 -10.47 -1.42
C GLN A 265 -22.21 -10.10 0.05
N MET A 266 -22.87 -8.98 0.32
CA MET A 266 -23.27 -8.55 1.67
C MET A 266 -24.10 -9.59 2.45
N ARG A 267 -24.69 -10.57 1.76
CA ARG A 267 -25.48 -11.63 2.44
C ARG A 267 -24.60 -12.61 3.22
N ALA A 268 -23.36 -12.77 2.76
CA ALA A 268 -22.38 -13.69 3.37
C ALA A 268 -21.51 -13.00 4.44
N ILE A 269 -21.56 -11.66 4.55
CA ILE A 269 -20.74 -10.91 5.49
C ILE A 269 -21.52 -10.67 6.79
N PRO A 270 -20.98 -11.06 7.95
CA PRO A 270 -21.60 -10.73 9.24
C PRO A 270 -21.51 -9.22 9.52
N PHE A 271 -22.42 -8.73 10.35
CA PHE A 271 -22.29 -7.38 10.90
C PHE A 271 -21.00 -7.28 11.74
N LEU A 272 -20.41 -6.10 11.73
CA LEU A 272 -19.23 -5.84 12.54
C LEU A 272 -19.60 -6.05 14.02
N PRO A 273 -18.83 -6.82 14.80
CA PRO A 273 -19.09 -6.98 16.23
C PRO A 273 -19.11 -5.61 16.91
N LYS A 274 -20.02 -5.39 17.84
CA LYS A 274 -19.97 -4.19 18.68
C LYS A 274 -18.84 -4.35 19.69
N GLU A 275 -18.08 -3.29 19.94
CA GLU A 275 -17.19 -3.28 21.11
C GLU A 275 -18.07 -3.36 22.37
N GLU A 276 -17.85 -4.40 23.17
CA GLU A 276 -18.39 -4.41 24.53
C GLU A 276 -17.79 -3.22 25.26
N LYS A 277 -18.59 -2.19 25.52
CA LYS A 277 -18.20 -1.15 26.44
C LYS A 277 -17.92 -1.86 27.77
N THR A 278 -16.65 -2.06 28.07
CA THR A 278 -16.25 -2.51 29.41
C THR A 278 -16.89 -1.50 30.37
N SER A 279 -18.02 -1.89 30.96
CA SER A 279 -18.64 -1.12 32.01
C SER A 279 -17.62 -1.08 33.13
N GLN A 280 -16.86 0.01 33.21
CA GLN A 280 -16.19 0.34 34.46
C GLN A 280 -17.30 0.47 35.50
N LYS A 281 -17.50 -0.62 36.24
CA LYS A 281 -18.26 -0.58 37.47
C LYS A 281 -17.56 0.43 38.39
N PRO A 282 -18.26 1.37 38.99
CA PRO A 282 -17.71 2.36 39.88
C PRO A 282 -17.05 1.74 41.11
#